data_2d1f180881bdce9111f6b167ef489633
#
_entry.id   2d1f180881bdce9111f6b167ef489633
#
_cell.length_a   1.000
_cell.length_b   1.000
_cell.length_c   1.000
_cell.angle_alpha   90.00
_cell.angle_beta   90.00
_cell.angle_gamma   90.00
#
_symmetry.space_group_name_H-M   'P 1'
#
loop_
_entity.id
_entity.type
_entity.pdbx_description
1 polymer ?
#
loop_
_entity_poly.entity_id
_entity_poly.type
_entity_poly.pdbx_seq_one_letter_code
_entity_poly.pdbx_strand_id
1 'polypeptide(L)'
;MSGVSRRTFIKTGAAAAAFAMAQDSSRDNHTPVQPLTAKGGGIDVHHHFRPPIPGAVGDPKWTPQMSLEAMDKFNIGAALLSLTMQREQFYAGTPEARALIRTCNDFGAKCVQANPKRLGLLAGLPFADVDGSLKEIEYAYDTLKCDGIGIYSSTGDKWPGDPFFDPIMQELNRRKAPVLIHAAVPNCCNRGFPPGISTGELDFDETRCAQSLLVNGVLTKYPDIKFIIFHGGGVLPVMAGRIKDRYPNDRKQWIPNGVWAEFRKLYYEIAHGSWRQNLLALKEFADPSRVLFGTDFTPEAIETTLRELPNAPYTLAELQAIERDNAEKLFPRFKL
;
A
#
# COMPACT_ATOMS: atom_id res chain seq x y z
N MET A 1 -14.24 54.87 19.45
CA MET A 1 -14.07 53.47 19.04
C MET A 1 -12.98 53.47 17.99
N SER A 2 -11.74 53.12 18.37
CA SER A 2 -10.57 53.10 17.50
C SER A 2 -10.51 51.77 16.78
N GLY A 3 -10.76 51.82 15.46
CA GLY A 3 -10.68 50.63 14.61
C GLY A 3 -9.26 50.14 14.43
N VAL A 4 -8.98 48.91 14.75
CA VAL A 4 -7.72 48.24 14.46
C VAL A 4 -7.54 48.11 12.95
N SER A 5 -6.45 48.65 12.41
CA SER A 5 -6.16 48.65 10.96
C SER A 5 -5.95 47.22 10.45
N ARG A 6 -6.50 46.90 9.27
CA ARG A 6 -6.28 45.63 8.55
C ARG A 6 -4.80 45.27 8.34
N ARG A 7 -3.93 46.25 8.30
CA ARG A 7 -2.46 46.05 8.18
C ARG A 7 -1.83 45.47 9.43
N THR A 8 -2.37 45.75 10.61
CA THR A 8 -1.84 45.25 11.91
C THR A 8 -2.22 43.77 12.07
N PHE A 9 -3.43 43.37 11.62
CA PHE A 9 -3.87 41.99 11.69
C PHE A 9 -3.03 41.04 10.78
N ILE A 10 -2.66 41.50 9.59
CA ILE A 10 -1.83 40.71 8.65
C ILE A 10 -0.40 40.52 9.19
N LYS A 11 0.17 41.53 9.85
CA LYS A 11 1.54 41.45 10.41
C LYS A 11 1.61 40.47 11.61
N THR A 12 0.59 40.42 12.46
CA THR A 12 0.55 39.49 13.60
C THR A 12 0.28 38.06 13.16
N GLY A 13 -0.56 37.83 12.13
CA GLY A 13 -0.79 36.53 11.57
C GLY A 13 0.43 35.88 10.88
N ALA A 14 1.21 36.72 10.15
CA ALA A 14 2.40 36.23 9.46
C ALA A 14 3.55 35.89 10.45
N ALA A 15 3.69 36.65 11.55
CA ALA A 15 4.70 36.35 12.57
C ALA A 15 4.38 35.08 13.37
N ALA A 16 3.09 34.77 13.64
CA ALA A 16 2.66 33.54 14.33
C ALA A 16 2.84 32.31 13.43
N ALA A 17 2.56 32.44 12.13
CA ALA A 17 2.78 31.36 11.17
C ALA A 17 4.26 31.03 10.94
N ALA A 18 5.13 32.09 10.88
CA ALA A 18 6.56 31.91 10.76
C ALA A 18 7.19 31.27 12.00
N PHE A 19 6.68 31.59 13.20
CA PHE A 19 7.14 30.98 14.46
C PHE A 19 6.73 29.51 14.60
N ALA A 20 5.53 29.13 14.15
CA ALA A 20 5.08 27.75 14.12
C ALA A 20 5.88 26.89 13.13
N MET A 21 6.19 27.43 11.94
CA MET A 21 7.03 26.74 10.95
C MET A 21 8.49 26.59 11.40
N ALA A 22 9.04 27.55 12.15
CA ALA A 22 10.41 27.48 12.65
C ALA A 22 10.60 26.46 13.78
N GLN A 23 9.55 26.11 14.50
CA GLN A 23 9.61 25.06 15.55
C GLN A 23 9.51 23.63 15.00
N ASP A 24 8.93 23.44 13.81
CA ASP A 24 8.79 22.11 13.22
C ASP A 24 10.06 21.64 12.50
N SER A 25 10.82 22.56 11.93
CA SER A 25 12.06 22.23 11.21
C SER A 25 13.23 21.77 12.12
N SER A 26 13.10 21.87 13.45
CA SER A 26 14.16 21.48 14.41
C SER A 26 13.99 20.04 14.96
N ARG A 27 12.90 19.34 14.63
CA ARG A 27 12.65 17.98 15.13
C ARG A 27 13.10 16.85 14.18
N ASP A 28 13.48 17.17 12.94
CA ASP A 28 13.46 16.16 11.88
C ASP A 28 14.79 15.47 11.53
N ASN A 29 15.95 15.83 12.09
CA ASN A 29 17.18 15.35 11.45
C ASN A 29 18.27 14.69 12.30
N HIS A 30 18.07 14.37 13.58
CA HIS A 30 19.20 13.91 14.40
C HIS A 30 19.01 12.61 15.20
N THR A 31 17.84 11.97 15.18
CA THR A 31 17.72 10.65 15.84
C THR A 31 18.20 9.57 14.87
N PRO A 32 19.25 8.80 15.20
CA PRO A 32 19.65 7.67 14.37
C PRO A 32 18.50 6.69 14.22
N VAL A 33 18.18 6.33 12.97
CA VAL A 33 17.16 5.32 12.69
C VAL A 33 17.69 3.96 13.13
N GLN A 34 16.90 3.24 13.93
CA GLN A 34 17.27 1.93 14.43
C GLN A 34 16.78 0.85 13.46
N PRO A 35 17.54 -0.22 13.23
CA PRO A 35 17.07 -1.41 12.54
C PRO A 35 15.86 -2.04 13.26
N LEU A 36 15.08 -2.83 12.52
CA LEU A 36 13.99 -3.62 13.08
C LEU A 36 14.49 -4.60 14.15
N THR A 37 13.63 -4.87 15.13
CA THR A 37 13.97 -5.72 16.28
C THR A 37 13.45 -7.15 16.16
N ALA A 38 12.59 -7.42 15.16
CA ALA A 38 12.00 -8.73 14.95
C ALA A 38 13.06 -9.82 14.83
N LYS A 39 12.86 -10.91 15.56
CA LYS A 39 13.69 -12.11 15.44
C LYS A 39 13.60 -12.66 14.03
N GLY A 40 14.73 -12.84 13.38
CA GLY A 40 14.82 -13.28 11.98
C GLY A 40 14.67 -12.15 10.96
N GLY A 41 14.59 -10.89 11.43
CA GLY A 41 14.41 -9.70 10.62
C GLY A 41 12.96 -9.49 10.18
N GLY A 42 12.59 -8.26 9.83
CA GLY A 42 11.27 -7.91 9.35
C GLY A 42 10.91 -8.55 8.01
N ILE A 43 9.62 -8.58 7.68
CA ILE A 43 9.13 -8.92 6.34
C ILE A 43 8.47 -7.68 5.75
N ASP A 44 9.11 -7.11 4.74
CA ASP A 44 8.65 -5.93 4.02
C ASP A 44 7.65 -6.34 2.93
N VAL A 45 6.37 -6.05 3.15
CA VAL A 45 5.31 -6.42 2.18
C VAL A 45 5.10 -5.37 1.10
N HIS A 46 5.76 -4.21 1.21
CA HIS A 46 5.68 -3.11 0.26
C HIS A 46 7.08 -2.68 -0.19
N HIS A 47 7.65 -3.45 -1.11
CA HIS A 47 8.99 -3.26 -1.63
C HIS A 47 8.99 -3.31 -3.15
N HIS A 48 9.38 -2.23 -3.80
CA HIS A 48 9.33 -2.14 -5.25
C HIS A 48 10.59 -2.66 -5.91
N PHE A 49 10.42 -3.32 -7.05
CA PHE A 49 11.52 -3.54 -7.99
C PHE A 49 11.37 -2.64 -9.22
N ARG A 50 12.48 -2.23 -9.79
CA ARG A 50 12.54 -1.32 -10.93
C ARG A 50 13.28 -1.97 -12.08
N PRO A 51 12.60 -2.81 -12.89
CA PRO A 51 13.27 -3.57 -13.94
C PRO A 51 13.85 -2.62 -15.01
N PRO A 52 15.07 -2.87 -15.52
CA PRO A 52 15.67 -2.11 -16.60
C PRO A 52 15.07 -2.49 -17.96
N ILE A 53 13.73 -2.41 -18.05
CA ILE A 53 12.93 -2.83 -19.21
C ILE A 53 12.37 -1.56 -19.88
N PRO A 54 12.60 -1.37 -21.20
CA PRO A 54 12.02 -0.24 -21.94
C PRO A 54 10.49 -0.20 -21.80
N GLY A 55 9.94 0.95 -21.44
CA GLY A 55 8.52 1.13 -21.24
C GLY A 55 8.03 0.85 -19.80
N ALA A 56 8.77 0.09 -18.99
CA ALA A 56 8.49 0.00 -17.55
C ALA A 56 8.88 1.31 -16.84
N VAL A 57 8.26 1.57 -15.68
CA VAL A 57 8.79 2.58 -14.75
C VAL A 57 9.98 1.93 -14.06
N GLY A 58 11.12 1.96 -14.75
CA GLY A 58 12.34 1.34 -14.31
C GLY A 58 13.37 2.37 -13.85
N ASP A 59 14.32 1.91 -13.10
CA ASP A 59 15.59 2.58 -12.90
C ASP A 59 16.67 1.66 -13.51
N PRO A 60 17.35 2.08 -14.58
CA PRO A 60 18.37 1.25 -15.21
C PRO A 60 19.56 0.93 -14.29
N LYS A 61 19.67 1.62 -13.16
CA LYS A 61 20.70 1.39 -12.15
C LYS A 61 20.24 0.43 -11.05
N TRP A 62 18.93 0.16 -10.93
CA TRP A 62 18.43 -0.73 -9.88
C TRP A 62 18.85 -2.17 -10.12
N THR A 63 19.28 -2.82 -9.06
CA THR A 63 19.60 -4.26 -9.05
C THR A 63 19.00 -4.91 -7.79
N PRO A 64 18.70 -6.21 -7.81
CA PRO A 64 18.26 -6.92 -6.60
C PRO A 64 19.27 -6.79 -5.45
N GLN A 65 20.57 -6.67 -5.76
CA GLN A 65 21.62 -6.51 -4.77
C GLN A 65 21.46 -5.20 -3.97
N MET A 66 21.06 -4.10 -4.62
CA MET A 66 20.79 -2.83 -3.92
C MET A 66 19.66 -2.98 -2.90
N SER A 67 18.60 -3.72 -3.23
CA SER A 67 17.53 -4.04 -2.28
C SER A 67 18.05 -4.89 -1.11
N LEU A 68 18.82 -5.94 -1.38
CA LEU A 68 19.38 -6.81 -0.35
C LEU A 68 20.30 -6.04 0.61
N GLU A 69 21.15 -5.16 0.11
CA GLU A 69 22.04 -4.32 0.93
C GLU A 69 21.25 -3.34 1.82
N ALA A 70 20.19 -2.73 1.26
CA ALA A 70 19.29 -1.87 2.04
C ALA A 70 18.55 -2.67 3.12
N MET A 71 18.06 -3.86 2.80
CA MET A 71 17.40 -4.77 3.74
C MET A 71 18.34 -5.19 4.87
N ASP A 72 19.59 -5.55 4.55
CA ASP A 72 20.60 -5.98 5.55
C ASP A 72 20.92 -4.86 6.54
N LYS A 73 21.03 -3.63 6.05
CA LYS A 73 21.27 -2.44 6.89
C LYS A 73 20.21 -2.27 7.99
N PHE A 74 18.96 -2.63 7.70
CA PHE A 74 17.81 -2.37 8.59
C PHE A 74 17.19 -3.64 9.19
N ASN A 75 17.87 -4.77 9.14
CA ASN A 75 17.37 -6.05 9.64
C ASN A 75 16.03 -6.45 9.02
N ILE A 76 15.89 -6.29 7.68
CA ILE A 76 14.76 -6.81 6.90
C ILE A 76 15.15 -8.18 6.38
N GLY A 77 14.51 -9.24 6.91
CA GLY A 77 14.80 -10.63 6.58
C GLY A 77 14.27 -11.05 5.21
N ALA A 78 13.12 -10.53 4.80
CA ALA A 78 12.53 -10.79 3.49
C ALA A 78 11.73 -9.58 2.98
N ALA A 79 11.55 -9.49 1.65
CA ALA A 79 10.74 -8.46 1.01
C ALA A 79 9.90 -9.03 -0.14
N LEU A 80 8.68 -8.54 -0.31
CA LEU A 80 7.77 -8.85 -1.41
C LEU A 80 7.97 -7.82 -2.53
N LEU A 81 8.61 -8.22 -3.61
CA LEU A 81 8.81 -7.37 -4.77
C LEU A 81 7.49 -7.09 -5.48
N SER A 82 7.10 -5.83 -5.58
CA SER A 82 5.94 -5.37 -6.33
C SER A 82 6.36 -4.41 -7.45
N LEU A 83 5.59 -4.43 -8.54
CA LEU A 83 5.88 -3.58 -9.69
C LEU A 83 5.20 -2.21 -9.51
N THR A 84 6.02 -1.15 -9.50
CA THR A 84 5.49 0.22 -9.50
C THR A 84 5.33 0.70 -10.94
N MET A 85 4.10 0.85 -11.40
CA MET A 85 3.85 1.31 -12.77
C MET A 85 2.60 2.17 -12.85
N GLN A 86 2.76 3.47 -12.67
CA GLN A 86 1.68 4.47 -12.71
C GLN A 86 1.53 5.10 -14.10
N ARG A 87 1.69 4.35 -15.19
CA ARG A 87 1.50 4.90 -16.53
C ARG A 87 0.25 4.34 -17.19
N GLU A 88 -0.51 5.20 -17.85
CA GLU A 88 -1.72 4.83 -18.59
C GLU A 88 -1.55 3.61 -19.49
N GLN A 89 -0.35 3.40 -20.05
CA GLN A 89 -0.03 2.25 -20.89
C GLN A 89 -0.28 0.90 -20.21
N PHE A 90 -0.21 0.82 -18.86
CA PHE A 90 -0.49 -0.42 -18.12
C PHE A 90 -1.99 -0.63 -17.88
N TYR A 91 -2.77 0.45 -17.94
CA TYR A 91 -4.22 0.39 -17.81
C TYR A 91 -4.92 0.27 -19.15
N ALA A 92 -4.18 0.38 -20.25
CA ALA A 92 -4.76 0.47 -21.58
C ALA A 92 -5.43 -0.82 -22.08
N GLY A 93 -5.20 -1.96 -21.42
CA GLY A 93 -5.74 -3.25 -21.84
C GLY A 93 -5.24 -3.73 -23.22
N THR A 94 -4.15 -3.15 -23.71
CA THR A 94 -3.58 -3.46 -25.02
C THR A 94 -2.67 -4.70 -24.98
N PRO A 95 -2.44 -5.37 -26.11
CA PRO A 95 -1.47 -6.46 -26.23
C PRO A 95 -0.06 -6.07 -25.75
N GLU A 96 0.36 -4.83 -26.02
CA GLU A 96 1.66 -4.28 -25.62
C GLU A 96 1.76 -4.15 -24.10
N ALA A 97 0.70 -3.67 -23.44
CA ALA A 97 0.62 -3.60 -21.98
C ALA A 97 0.71 -4.99 -21.34
N ARG A 98 0.00 -5.98 -21.89
CA ARG A 98 0.08 -7.38 -21.43
C ARG A 98 1.49 -7.93 -21.55
N ALA A 99 2.13 -7.74 -22.71
CA ALA A 99 3.49 -8.22 -22.97
C ALA A 99 4.51 -7.57 -22.03
N LEU A 100 4.36 -6.28 -21.76
CA LEU A 100 5.24 -5.54 -20.87
C LEU A 100 5.10 -6.01 -19.41
N ILE A 101 3.88 -6.18 -18.90
CA ILE A 101 3.61 -6.70 -17.56
C ILE A 101 4.18 -8.11 -17.42
N ARG A 102 3.95 -9.00 -18.39
CA ARG A 102 4.52 -10.33 -18.43
C ARG A 102 6.05 -10.30 -18.33
N THR A 103 6.70 -9.45 -19.13
CA THR A 103 8.16 -9.30 -19.11
C THR A 103 8.68 -8.81 -17.76
N CYS A 104 7.95 -7.89 -17.11
CA CYS A 104 8.29 -7.41 -15.78
C CYS A 104 8.09 -8.50 -14.70
N ASN A 105 7.01 -9.26 -14.76
CA ASN A 105 6.76 -10.38 -13.85
C ASN A 105 7.83 -11.47 -13.99
N ASP A 106 8.24 -11.81 -15.22
CA ASP A 106 9.33 -12.75 -15.50
C ASP A 106 10.67 -12.26 -14.90
N PHE A 107 10.94 -10.96 -15.00
CA PHE A 107 12.12 -10.36 -14.37
C PHE A 107 12.06 -10.47 -12.84
N GLY A 108 10.93 -10.12 -12.22
CA GLY A 108 10.73 -10.25 -10.78
C GLY A 108 10.90 -11.70 -10.31
N ALA A 109 10.32 -12.66 -11.04
CA ALA A 109 10.49 -14.08 -10.74
C ALA A 109 11.95 -14.55 -10.78
N LYS A 110 12.75 -14.05 -11.73
CA LYS A 110 14.21 -14.33 -11.78
C LYS A 110 14.94 -13.77 -10.57
N CYS A 111 14.57 -12.57 -10.10
CA CYS A 111 15.12 -12.00 -8.86
C CYS A 111 14.82 -12.90 -7.65
N VAL A 112 13.58 -13.40 -7.54
CA VAL A 112 13.16 -14.33 -6.49
C VAL A 112 13.91 -15.66 -6.59
N GLN A 113 14.03 -16.24 -7.78
CA GLN A 113 14.77 -17.50 -7.99
C GLN A 113 16.25 -17.40 -7.55
N ALA A 114 16.87 -16.23 -7.76
CA ALA A 114 18.23 -15.97 -7.32
C ALA A 114 18.35 -15.81 -5.79
N ASN A 115 17.28 -15.36 -5.12
CA ASN A 115 17.27 -15.05 -3.68
C ASN A 115 16.01 -15.56 -2.99
N PRO A 116 15.67 -16.86 -3.06
CA PRO A 116 14.35 -17.38 -2.72
C PRO A 116 13.99 -17.28 -1.23
N LYS A 117 14.96 -17.13 -0.34
CA LYS A 117 14.73 -16.94 1.10
C LYS A 117 14.55 -15.47 1.50
N ARG A 118 14.94 -14.56 0.62
CA ARG A 118 14.97 -13.12 0.89
C ARG A 118 13.92 -12.35 0.10
N LEU A 119 13.57 -12.81 -1.11
CA LEU A 119 12.67 -12.10 -2.01
C LEU A 119 11.44 -12.95 -2.34
N GLY A 120 10.28 -12.30 -2.41
CA GLY A 120 9.03 -12.82 -2.93
C GLY A 120 8.53 -11.95 -4.07
N LEU A 121 7.50 -12.39 -4.79
CA LEU A 121 6.91 -11.68 -5.92
C LEU A 121 5.40 -11.46 -5.72
N LEU A 122 4.99 -10.21 -5.78
CA LEU A 122 3.61 -9.81 -6.03
C LEU A 122 3.50 -9.44 -7.51
N ALA A 123 2.94 -10.32 -8.31
CA ALA A 123 2.88 -10.15 -9.76
C ALA A 123 1.88 -9.05 -10.15
N GLY A 124 2.26 -8.18 -11.08
CA GLY A 124 1.37 -7.16 -11.63
C GLY A 124 0.35 -7.75 -12.61
N LEU A 125 -0.80 -7.09 -12.77
CA LEU A 125 -1.85 -7.47 -13.71
C LEU A 125 -2.17 -6.34 -14.71
N PRO A 126 -2.55 -6.66 -15.95
CA PRO A 126 -3.17 -5.69 -16.87
C PRO A 126 -4.63 -5.44 -16.47
N PHE A 127 -4.85 -4.83 -15.30
CA PHE A 127 -6.10 -4.90 -14.54
C PHE A 127 -7.32 -4.30 -15.28
N ALA A 128 -7.12 -3.37 -16.22
CA ALA A 128 -8.18 -2.88 -17.09
C ALA A 128 -8.68 -3.91 -18.11
N ASP A 129 -7.97 -5.01 -18.30
CA ASP A 129 -8.22 -6.08 -19.23
C ASP A 129 -8.52 -7.38 -18.47
N VAL A 130 -9.79 -7.70 -18.33
CA VAL A 130 -10.25 -8.85 -17.54
C VAL A 130 -9.66 -10.16 -18.09
N ASP A 131 -9.75 -10.40 -19.40
CA ASP A 131 -9.26 -11.65 -20.01
C ASP A 131 -7.74 -11.75 -19.92
N GLY A 132 -7.03 -10.64 -20.13
CA GLY A 132 -5.58 -10.57 -19.96
C GLY A 132 -5.18 -10.81 -18.52
N SER A 133 -5.89 -10.25 -17.56
CA SER A 133 -5.66 -10.45 -16.13
C SER A 133 -5.87 -11.89 -15.68
N LEU A 134 -6.93 -12.56 -16.15
CA LEU A 134 -7.16 -13.97 -15.83
C LEU A 134 -6.01 -14.86 -16.33
N LYS A 135 -5.54 -14.64 -17.57
CA LYS A 135 -4.38 -15.35 -18.13
C LYS A 135 -3.08 -15.05 -17.38
N GLU A 136 -2.91 -13.80 -16.93
CA GLU A 136 -1.73 -13.41 -16.17
C GLU A 136 -1.74 -13.99 -14.76
N ILE A 137 -2.90 -14.06 -14.08
CA ILE A 137 -3.06 -14.72 -12.78
C ILE A 137 -2.68 -16.20 -12.89
N GLU A 138 -3.20 -16.90 -13.89
CA GLU A 138 -2.83 -18.30 -14.14
C GLU A 138 -1.32 -18.47 -14.31
N TYR A 139 -0.72 -17.67 -15.18
CA TYR A 139 0.72 -17.73 -15.41
C TYR A 139 1.56 -17.39 -14.18
N ALA A 140 1.19 -16.34 -13.46
CA ALA A 140 1.92 -15.89 -12.28
C ALA A 140 1.93 -16.97 -11.17
N TYR A 141 0.78 -17.58 -10.89
CA TYR A 141 0.70 -18.64 -9.89
C TYR A 141 1.23 -20.00 -10.37
N ASP A 142 0.87 -20.39 -11.60
CA ASP A 142 1.09 -21.77 -12.04
C ASP A 142 2.47 -21.96 -12.70
N THR A 143 3.05 -20.90 -13.26
CA THR A 143 4.39 -20.92 -13.88
C THR A 143 5.42 -20.21 -13.01
N LEU A 144 5.19 -18.94 -12.64
CA LEU A 144 6.18 -18.14 -11.91
C LEU A 144 6.22 -18.48 -10.42
N LYS A 145 5.16 -19.10 -9.87
CA LYS A 145 5.02 -19.42 -8.45
C LYS A 145 5.08 -18.16 -7.58
N CYS A 146 4.39 -17.09 -8.01
CA CYS A 146 4.34 -15.84 -7.26
C CYS A 146 3.71 -16.03 -5.87
N ASP A 147 4.00 -15.10 -4.97
CA ASP A 147 3.48 -15.10 -3.59
C ASP A 147 2.12 -14.41 -3.48
N GLY A 148 1.79 -13.56 -4.45
CA GLY A 148 0.54 -12.81 -4.50
C GLY A 148 0.45 -11.93 -5.73
N ILE A 149 -0.50 -11.02 -5.72
CA ILE A 149 -0.80 -10.10 -6.83
C ILE A 149 -0.68 -8.66 -6.34
N GLY A 150 -0.16 -7.79 -7.19
CA GLY A 150 -0.17 -6.33 -7.02
C GLY A 150 -1.14 -5.68 -8.01
N ILE A 151 -2.05 -4.86 -7.51
CA ILE A 151 -2.98 -4.04 -8.30
C ILE A 151 -2.96 -2.59 -7.80
N TYR A 152 -3.65 -1.70 -8.52
CA TYR A 152 -3.79 -0.30 -8.09
C TYR A 152 -5.14 -0.03 -7.44
N SER A 153 -5.19 1.01 -6.59
CA SER A 153 -6.41 1.49 -5.92
C SER A 153 -7.48 1.93 -6.91
N SER A 154 -7.07 2.43 -8.08
CA SER A 154 -7.98 2.72 -9.20
C SER A 154 -7.35 2.40 -10.54
N THR A 155 -8.19 2.14 -11.53
CA THR A 155 -7.80 1.89 -12.93
C THR A 155 -8.76 2.65 -13.84
N GLY A 156 -8.28 3.74 -14.44
CA GLY A 156 -9.15 4.69 -15.11
C GLY A 156 -10.15 5.31 -14.12
N ASP A 157 -11.44 5.17 -14.40
CA ASP A 157 -12.54 5.67 -13.54
C ASP A 157 -13.20 4.55 -12.71
N LYS A 158 -12.51 3.42 -12.52
CA LYS A 158 -12.99 2.26 -11.78
C LYS A 158 -12.09 1.91 -10.62
N TRP A 159 -12.70 1.58 -9.49
CA TRP A 159 -12.04 1.01 -8.31
C TRP A 159 -12.23 -0.50 -8.27
N PRO A 160 -11.35 -1.26 -7.61
CA PRO A 160 -11.39 -2.73 -7.57
C PRO A 160 -12.71 -3.36 -7.12
N GLY A 161 -13.58 -2.61 -6.44
CA GLY A 161 -14.93 -3.05 -6.12
C GLY A 161 -15.95 -2.97 -7.26
N ASP A 162 -15.63 -2.34 -8.39
CA ASP A 162 -16.54 -2.26 -9.53
C ASP A 162 -16.86 -3.67 -10.06
N PRO A 163 -18.15 -3.99 -10.34
CA PRO A 163 -18.55 -5.30 -10.85
C PRO A 163 -17.85 -5.73 -12.15
N PHE A 164 -17.29 -4.79 -12.89
CA PHE A 164 -16.44 -5.08 -14.05
C PHE A 164 -15.29 -6.04 -13.72
N PHE A 165 -14.77 -5.97 -12.49
CA PHE A 165 -13.65 -6.80 -12.03
C PHE A 165 -14.09 -8.11 -11.34
N ASP A 166 -15.40 -8.39 -11.22
CA ASP A 166 -15.89 -9.60 -10.55
C ASP A 166 -15.23 -10.91 -11.05
N PRO A 167 -14.97 -11.12 -12.36
CA PRO A 167 -14.29 -12.33 -12.81
C PRO A 167 -12.85 -12.47 -12.26
N ILE A 168 -12.14 -11.35 -12.18
CA ILE A 168 -10.79 -11.32 -11.58
C ILE A 168 -10.88 -11.63 -10.09
N MET A 169 -11.82 -11.00 -9.37
CA MET A 169 -12.02 -11.24 -7.93
C MET A 169 -12.40 -12.71 -7.65
N GLN A 170 -13.22 -13.31 -8.49
CA GLN A 170 -13.58 -14.73 -8.36
C GLN A 170 -12.35 -15.64 -8.47
N GLU A 171 -11.47 -15.42 -9.43
CA GLU A 171 -10.25 -16.23 -9.61
C GLU A 171 -9.24 -15.98 -8.46
N LEU A 172 -9.06 -14.73 -8.03
CA LEU A 172 -8.23 -14.41 -6.87
C LEU A 172 -8.76 -15.06 -5.58
N ASN A 173 -10.09 -15.08 -5.40
CA ASN A 173 -10.73 -15.75 -4.27
C ASN A 173 -10.51 -17.28 -4.31
N ARG A 174 -10.67 -17.89 -5.48
CA ARG A 174 -10.42 -19.33 -5.67
C ARG A 174 -8.99 -19.71 -5.29
N ARG A 175 -8.03 -18.82 -5.55
CA ARG A 175 -6.61 -18.99 -5.21
C ARG A 175 -6.27 -18.56 -3.78
N LYS A 176 -7.21 -17.97 -3.04
CA LYS A 176 -7.00 -17.37 -1.69
C LYS A 176 -5.86 -16.36 -1.68
N ALA A 177 -5.78 -15.59 -2.74
CA ALA A 177 -4.65 -14.74 -3.08
C ALA A 177 -4.41 -13.63 -2.04
N PRO A 178 -3.16 -13.41 -1.58
CA PRO A 178 -2.73 -12.10 -1.10
C PRO A 178 -2.76 -11.10 -2.26
N VAL A 179 -3.42 -9.95 -2.05
CA VAL A 179 -3.56 -8.89 -3.06
C VAL A 179 -3.16 -7.57 -2.45
N LEU A 180 -2.04 -7.05 -2.89
CA LEU A 180 -1.54 -5.75 -2.50
C LEU A 180 -2.18 -4.69 -3.38
N ILE A 181 -2.81 -3.69 -2.76
CA ILE A 181 -3.45 -2.57 -3.46
C ILE A 181 -2.58 -1.33 -3.29
N HIS A 182 -1.86 -0.97 -4.35
CA HIS A 182 -1.02 0.23 -4.39
C HIS A 182 -1.84 1.48 -4.72
N ALA A 183 -1.51 2.58 -4.07
CA ALA A 183 -2.14 3.87 -4.33
C ALA A 183 -1.96 4.32 -5.80
N ALA A 184 -3.00 4.96 -6.31
CA ALA A 184 -2.99 5.67 -7.59
C ALA A 184 -3.60 7.07 -7.44
N VAL A 185 -3.24 7.97 -8.33
CA VAL A 185 -3.94 9.26 -8.45
C VAL A 185 -5.07 9.07 -9.47
N PRO A 186 -6.34 9.10 -9.06
CA PRO A 186 -7.45 8.90 -9.97
C PRO A 186 -7.60 10.07 -10.93
N ASN A 187 -8.14 9.81 -12.13
CA ASN A 187 -8.31 10.82 -13.18
C ASN A 187 -9.12 12.05 -12.73
N CYS A 188 -10.10 11.86 -11.83
CA CYS A 188 -10.93 12.94 -11.30
C CYS A 188 -10.13 14.03 -10.58
N CYS A 189 -8.96 13.65 -9.95
CA CYS A 189 -8.40 14.45 -8.87
C CYS A 189 -6.93 14.85 -9.10
N ASN A 190 -6.40 14.61 -10.30
CA ASN A 190 -5.00 14.90 -10.64
C ASN A 190 -4.70 16.38 -10.94
N ARG A 191 -5.71 17.27 -10.86
CA ARG A 191 -5.59 18.69 -11.23
C ARG A 191 -5.52 19.65 -10.05
N GLY A 192 -5.66 19.15 -8.83
CA GLY A 192 -5.77 19.99 -7.63
C GLY A 192 -4.45 20.57 -7.15
N PHE A 193 -3.35 19.92 -7.48
CA PHE A 193 -2.02 20.28 -6.97
C PHE A 193 -0.96 20.29 -8.08
N PRO A 194 0.14 21.02 -7.89
CA PRO A 194 1.30 20.94 -8.79
C PRO A 194 1.81 19.49 -8.89
N PRO A 195 2.42 19.11 -10.03
CA PRO A 195 3.04 17.79 -10.17
C PRO A 195 4.00 17.48 -9.03
N GLY A 196 3.91 16.30 -8.43
CA GLY A 196 4.73 15.85 -7.31
C GLY A 196 4.20 16.21 -5.91
N ILE A 197 3.06 16.91 -5.79
CA ILE A 197 2.42 17.24 -4.50
C ILE A 197 1.04 16.56 -4.41
N SER A 198 0.91 15.38 -4.97
CA SER A 198 -0.37 14.65 -4.98
C SER A 198 -0.48 13.59 -3.86
N THR A 199 0.38 13.65 -2.86
CA THR A 199 0.45 12.63 -1.78
C THR A 199 -0.90 12.42 -1.10
N GLY A 200 -1.62 13.49 -0.77
CA GLY A 200 -2.96 13.37 -0.17
C GLY A 200 -3.98 12.69 -1.08
N GLU A 201 -3.87 12.83 -2.40
CA GLU A 201 -4.78 12.16 -3.33
C GLU A 201 -4.53 10.64 -3.39
N LEU A 202 -3.30 10.19 -3.15
CA LEU A 202 -2.98 8.77 -3.00
C LEU A 202 -3.75 8.18 -1.82
N ASP A 203 -3.65 8.79 -0.65
CA ASP A 203 -4.34 8.33 0.58
C ASP A 203 -5.87 8.39 0.45
N PHE A 204 -6.40 9.41 -0.22
CA PHE A 204 -7.83 9.51 -0.51
C PHE A 204 -8.29 8.42 -1.48
N ASP A 205 -7.49 8.05 -2.48
CA ASP A 205 -7.87 7.01 -3.45
C ASP A 205 -7.84 5.62 -2.84
N GLU A 206 -6.92 5.33 -1.93
CA GLU A 206 -6.94 4.10 -1.12
C GLU A 206 -8.23 3.97 -0.31
N THR A 207 -8.65 5.06 0.31
CA THR A 207 -9.92 5.11 1.05
C THR A 207 -11.12 4.88 0.12
N ARG A 208 -11.13 5.45 -1.09
CA ARG A 208 -12.16 5.20 -2.12
C ARG A 208 -12.15 3.73 -2.54
N CYS A 209 -10.96 3.14 -2.72
CA CYS A 209 -10.81 1.73 -3.05
C CYS A 209 -11.43 0.83 -1.98
N ALA A 210 -11.04 1.00 -0.72
CA ALA A 210 -11.58 0.21 0.40
C ALA A 210 -13.11 0.38 0.50
N GLN A 211 -13.62 1.61 0.33
CA GLN A 211 -15.06 1.87 0.30
C GLN A 211 -15.74 1.19 -0.90
N SER A 212 -15.11 1.16 -2.07
CA SER A 212 -15.62 0.46 -3.26
C SER A 212 -15.73 -1.05 -3.01
N LEU A 213 -14.71 -1.67 -2.43
CA LEU A 213 -14.75 -3.09 -2.05
C LEU A 213 -15.91 -3.37 -1.08
N LEU A 214 -16.15 -2.48 -0.11
CA LEU A 214 -17.22 -2.61 0.87
C LEU A 214 -18.60 -2.50 0.22
N VAL A 215 -18.89 -1.38 -0.48
CA VAL A 215 -20.24 -1.06 -0.96
C VAL A 215 -20.71 -1.94 -2.11
N ASN A 216 -19.80 -2.53 -2.85
CA ASN A 216 -20.10 -3.50 -3.92
C ASN A 216 -20.04 -4.95 -3.47
N GLY A 217 -19.79 -5.18 -2.18
CA GLY A 217 -19.88 -6.48 -1.53
C GLY A 217 -18.71 -7.41 -1.82
N VAL A 218 -17.58 -6.91 -2.34
CA VAL A 218 -16.40 -7.73 -2.67
C VAL A 218 -15.87 -8.44 -1.42
N LEU A 219 -15.82 -7.74 -0.27
CA LEU A 219 -15.33 -8.31 0.99
C LEU A 219 -16.21 -9.46 1.53
N THR A 220 -17.47 -9.51 1.10
CA THR A 220 -18.44 -10.53 1.49
C THR A 220 -18.56 -11.64 0.47
N LYS A 221 -18.55 -11.30 -0.83
CA LYS A 221 -18.61 -12.27 -1.94
C LYS A 221 -17.33 -13.09 -2.07
N TYR A 222 -16.17 -12.48 -1.78
CA TYR A 222 -14.85 -13.05 -2.02
C TYR A 222 -14.00 -13.05 -0.74
N PRO A 223 -14.44 -13.77 0.33
CA PRO A 223 -13.85 -13.66 1.67
C PRO A 223 -12.45 -14.27 1.80
N ASP A 224 -12.03 -15.08 0.82
CA ASP A 224 -10.73 -15.73 0.85
C ASP A 224 -9.60 -14.86 0.31
N ILE A 225 -9.90 -13.76 -0.40
CA ILE A 225 -8.87 -12.79 -0.83
C ILE A 225 -8.31 -12.08 0.40
N LYS A 226 -6.99 -11.97 0.46
CA LYS A 226 -6.28 -11.25 1.52
C LYS A 226 -5.83 -9.89 0.99
N PHE A 227 -6.75 -8.92 0.99
CA PHE A 227 -6.43 -7.56 0.55
C PHE A 227 -5.51 -6.86 1.55
N ILE A 228 -4.41 -6.30 1.06
CA ILE A 228 -3.45 -5.48 1.80
C ILE A 228 -3.57 -4.07 1.27
N ILE A 229 -4.01 -3.13 2.09
CA ILE A 229 -4.16 -1.72 1.76
C ILE A 229 -2.91 -0.98 2.22
N PHE A 230 -2.42 -0.09 1.39
CA PHE A 230 -1.20 0.69 1.62
C PHE A 230 -1.35 1.78 2.67
N HIS A 231 -0.25 2.33 3.11
CA HIS A 231 -0.10 3.56 3.89
C HIS A 231 -1.03 3.62 5.12
N GLY A 232 -1.19 2.49 5.82
CA GLY A 232 -2.11 2.40 6.96
C GLY A 232 -3.59 2.51 6.56
N GLY A 233 -3.92 2.36 5.28
CA GLY A 233 -5.27 2.54 4.74
C GLY A 233 -5.62 3.98 4.42
N GLY A 234 -4.62 4.84 4.25
CA GLY A 234 -4.81 6.25 3.95
C GLY A 234 -5.61 6.97 5.04
N VAL A 235 -6.71 7.62 4.66
CA VAL A 235 -7.60 8.30 5.63
C VAL A 235 -8.75 7.42 6.13
N LEU A 236 -8.81 6.15 5.72
CA LEU A 236 -9.88 5.21 6.10
C LEU A 236 -10.04 5.06 7.62
N PRO A 237 -8.99 4.90 8.45
CA PRO A 237 -9.14 4.73 9.89
C PRO A 237 -9.92 5.86 10.55
N VAL A 238 -9.75 7.10 10.09
CA VAL A 238 -10.47 8.27 10.64
C VAL A 238 -11.84 8.52 9.98
N MET A 239 -12.06 7.99 8.76
CA MET A 239 -13.30 8.20 7.99
C MET A 239 -14.32 7.07 8.18
N ALA A 240 -13.93 5.92 8.69
CA ALA A 240 -14.78 4.73 8.75
C ALA A 240 -16.10 4.95 9.54
N GLY A 241 -16.07 5.75 10.60
CA GLY A 241 -17.29 6.14 11.35
C GLY A 241 -18.29 6.86 10.45
N ARG A 242 -17.83 7.83 9.65
CA ARG A 242 -18.68 8.55 8.71
C ARG A 242 -19.21 7.64 7.59
N ILE A 243 -18.39 6.73 7.08
CA ILE A 243 -18.81 5.73 6.08
C ILE A 243 -19.92 4.85 6.66
N LYS A 244 -19.76 4.38 7.90
CA LYS A 244 -20.77 3.59 8.61
C LYS A 244 -22.10 4.34 8.72
N ASP A 245 -22.07 5.61 9.17
CA ASP A 245 -23.27 6.41 9.39
C ASP A 245 -24.02 6.75 8.08
N ARG A 246 -23.32 6.71 6.96
CA ARG A 246 -23.87 7.00 5.62
C ARG A 246 -23.99 5.78 4.73
N TYR A 247 -23.81 4.57 5.29
CA TYR A 247 -23.86 3.33 4.51
C TYR A 247 -25.27 3.13 3.91
N PRO A 248 -25.39 2.85 2.59
CA PRO A 248 -26.67 2.74 1.90
C PRO A 248 -27.53 1.59 2.45
N ASN A 249 -28.81 1.89 2.70
CA ASN A 249 -29.74 0.91 3.28
C ASN A 249 -30.00 -0.28 2.35
N ASP A 250 -29.99 -0.07 1.04
CA ASP A 250 -30.19 -1.07 0.00
C ASP A 250 -28.98 -1.99 -0.21
N ARG A 251 -27.88 -1.75 0.53
CA ARG A 251 -26.63 -2.52 0.44
C ARG A 251 -26.25 -3.25 1.73
N LYS A 252 -27.16 -3.28 2.71
CA LYS A 252 -26.88 -3.91 4.02
C LYS A 252 -26.54 -5.40 3.96
N GLN A 253 -26.97 -6.10 2.92
CA GLN A 253 -26.60 -7.51 2.69
C GLN A 253 -25.08 -7.72 2.54
N TRP A 254 -24.31 -6.67 2.19
CA TRP A 254 -22.87 -6.72 2.04
C TRP A 254 -22.08 -6.42 3.32
N ILE A 255 -22.79 -6.10 4.41
CA ILE A 255 -22.20 -5.85 5.72
C ILE A 255 -22.93 -6.63 6.81
N PRO A 256 -23.02 -7.96 6.72
CA PRO A 256 -23.83 -8.76 7.65
C PRO A 256 -23.45 -8.55 9.12
N ASN A 257 -22.19 -8.24 9.39
CA ASN A 257 -21.66 -7.97 10.73
C ASN A 257 -21.32 -6.48 10.96
N GLY A 258 -21.75 -5.61 10.04
CA GLY A 258 -21.52 -4.17 10.09
C GLY A 258 -20.22 -3.71 9.42
N VAL A 259 -20.15 -2.41 9.11
CA VAL A 259 -19.04 -1.77 8.35
C VAL A 259 -17.68 -2.04 8.99
N TRP A 260 -17.56 -1.90 10.32
CA TRP A 260 -16.32 -2.13 11.04
C TRP A 260 -15.81 -3.57 10.89
N ALA A 261 -16.70 -4.55 10.96
CA ALA A 261 -16.35 -5.95 10.84
C ALA A 261 -15.81 -6.25 9.43
N GLU A 262 -16.39 -5.64 8.39
CA GLU A 262 -15.93 -5.82 7.02
C GLU A 262 -14.54 -5.18 6.81
N PHE A 263 -14.32 -3.95 7.24
CA PHE A 263 -13.02 -3.30 7.12
C PHE A 263 -11.92 -4.00 7.95
N ARG A 264 -12.26 -4.63 9.06
CA ARG A 264 -11.32 -5.42 9.86
C ARG A 264 -10.90 -6.74 9.21
N LYS A 265 -11.50 -7.12 8.08
CA LYS A 265 -11.00 -8.24 7.25
C LYS A 265 -9.80 -7.85 6.41
N LEU A 266 -9.58 -6.56 6.14
CA LEU A 266 -8.45 -6.05 5.38
C LEU A 266 -7.16 -6.10 6.21
N TYR A 267 -6.04 -6.24 5.52
CA TYR A 267 -4.70 -6.00 6.06
C TYR A 267 -4.27 -4.58 5.72
N TYR A 268 -3.43 -4.00 6.56
CA TYR A 268 -2.94 -2.63 6.41
C TYR A 268 -1.43 -2.63 6.60
N GLU A 269 -0.67 -2.15 5.63
CA GLU A 269 0.77 -1.97 5.81
C GLU A 269 1.11 -0.51 6.12
N ILE A 270 2.25 -0.26 6.77
CA ILE A 270 2.51 1.02 7.44
C ILE A 270 3.54 1.92 6.75
N ALA A 271 3.97 1.63 5.52
CA ALA A 271 4.76 2.59 4.76
C ALA A 271 4.02 3.93 4.71
N HIS A 272 4.71 5.06 4.76
CA HIS A 272 4.13 6.41 4.85
C HIS A 272 3.07 6.62 5.95
N GLY A 273 2.49 5.55 6.48
CA GLY A 273 1.52 5.55 7.57
C GLY A 273 2.14 5.39 8.96
N SER A 274 3.46 5.38 9.09
CA SER A 274 4.18 5.12 10.34
C SER A 274 4.21 6.29 11.34
N TRP A 275 3.68 7.47 10.98
CA TRP A 275 3.53 8.59 11.90
C TRP A 275 2.64 8.21 13.08
N ARG A 276 3.02 8.66 14.30
CA ARG A 276 2.32 8.31 15.53
C ARG A 276 0.81 8.54 15.46
N GLN A 277 0.34 9.62 14.84
CA GLN A 277 -1.08 9.96 14.70
C GLN A 277 -1.81 8.90 13.85
N ASN A 278 -1.22 8.49 12.75
CA ASN A 278 -1.79 7.48 11.86
C ASN A 278 -1.81 6.12 12.54
N LEU A 279 -0.71 5.74 13.23
CA LEU A 279 -0.62 4.49 13.97
C LEU A 279 -1.59 4.42 15.15
N LEU A 280 -1.90 5.55 15.81
CA LEU A 280 -2.96 5.61 16.83
C LEU A 280 -4.33 5.33 16.22
N ALA A 281 -4.67 6.00 15.11
CA ALA A 281 -5.94 5.77 14.42
C ALA A 281 -6.04 4.33 13.89
N LEU A 282 -4.97 3.81 13.32
CA LEU A 282 -4.91 2.43 12.81
C LEU A 282 -5.06 1.40 13.94
N LYS A 283 -4.42 1.61 15.09
CA LYS A 283 -4.52 0.71 16.25
C LYS A 283 -5.95 0.59 16.79
N GLU A 284 -6.69 1.71 16.82
CA GLU A 284 -8.10 1.70 17.23
C GLU A 284 -9.02 1.07 16.18
N PHE A 285 -8.63 1.14 14.92
CA PHE A 285 -9.45 0.72 13.79
C PHE A 285 -9.23 -0.73 13.37
N ALA A 286 -7.98 -1.14 13.14
CA ALA A 286 -7.63 -2.44 12.60
C ALA A 286 -7.50 -3.51 13.69
N ASP A 287 -7.61 -4.78 13.28
CA ASP A 287 -7.13 -5.90 14.10
C ASP A 287 -5.59 -5.87 14.10
N PRO A 288 -4.92 -5.85 15.27
CA PRO A 288 -3.45 -5.83 15.32
C PRO A 288 -2.77 -6.99 14.56
N SER A 289 -3.45 -8.12 14.43
CA SER A 289 -2.94 -9.27 13.66
C SER A 289 -2.97 -9.06 12.13
N ARG A 290 -3.51 -7.94 11.68
CA ARG A 290 -3.65 -7.56 10.27
C ARG A 290 -2.88 -6.30 9.90
N VAL A 291 -2.06 -5.79 10.82
CA VAL A 291 -1.13 -4.70 10.54
C VAL A 291 0.20 -5.31 10.13
N LEU A 292 0.78 -4.81 9.03
CA LEU A 292 1.97 -5.36 8.39
C LEU A 292 3.05 -4.28 8.25
N PHE A 293 4.31 -4.69 8.23
CA PHE A 293 5.42 -3.80 7.94
C PHE A 293 5.59 -3.63 6.42
N GLY A 294 5.79 -2.39 5.97
CA GLY A 294 6.09 -2.01 4.60
C GLY A 294 6.98 -0.78 4.56
N THR A 295 7.76 -0.59 3.50
CA THR A 295 8.72 0.53 3.40
C THR A 295 8.50 1.46 2.22
N ASP A 296 7.83 1.00 1.16
CA ASP A 296 7.76 1.67 -0.15
C ASP A 296 9.14 1.91 -0.79
N PHE A 297 10.16 1.16 -0.37
CA PHE A 297 11.45 1.18 -1.05
C PHE A 297 11.28 0.58 -2.47
N THR A 298 11.75 1.16 -3.53
CA THR A 298 12.84 2.10 -3.77
C THR A 298 12.43 3.56 -3.98
N PRO A 299 11.15 3.93 -4.24
CA PRO A 299 10.79 5.34 -4.35
C PRO A 299 11.13 6.12 -3.08
N GLU A 300 10.95 5.47 -1.93
CA GLU A 300 11.19 6.05 -0.61
C GLU A 300 12.37 5.40 0.11
N ALA A 301 12.98 6.14 1.00
CA ALA A 301 14.01 5.59 1.87
C ALA A 301 13.37 4.74 2.99
N ILE A 302 13.94 3.58 3.29
CA ILE A 302 13.48 2.69 4.37
C ILE A 302 13.39 3.44 5.71
N GLU A 303 14.31 4.38 5.93
CA GLU A 303 14.36 5.24 7.11
C GLU A 303 13.07 6.04 7.35
N THR A 304 12.32 6.35 6.29
CA THR A 304 11.05 7.09 6.40
C THR A 304 10.04 6.33 7.27
N THR A 305 9.89 5.04 7.04
CA THR A 305 9.02 4.19 7.87
C THR A 305 9.60 3.90 9.25
N LEU A 306 10.91 3.62 9.34
CA LEU A 306 11.53 3.20 10.59
C LEU A 306 11.64 4.31 11.63
N ARG A 307 11.70 5.58 11.22
CA ARG A 307 11.96 6.72 12.11
C ARG A 307 10.96 6.83 13.25
N GLU A 308 9.71 6.57 12.98
CA GLU A 308 8.61 6.74 13.93
C GLU A 308 8.24 5.45 14.67
N LEU A 309 8.70 4.28 14.23
CA LEU A 309 8.37 3.01 14.87
C LEU A 309 8.71 2.94 16.36
N PRO A 310 9.84 3.49 16.87
CA PRO A 310 10.13 3.49 18.30
C PRO A 310 9.09 4.26 19.14
N ASN A 311 8.36 5.20 18.52
CA ASN A 311 7.31 6.00 19.15
C ASN A 311 5.91 5.48 18.85
N ALA A 312 5.79 4.34 18.17
CA ALA A 312 4.53 3.73 17.83
C ALA A 312 3.71 3.36 19.07
N PRO A 313 2.39 3.46 19.04
CA PRO A 313 1.52 3.15 20.17
C PRO A 313 1.33 1.64 20.38
N TYR A 314 2.31 0.83 20.02
CA TYR A 314 2.27 -0.63 20.09
C TYR A 314 3.21 -1.16 21.19
N THR A 315 2.84 -2.28 21.81
CA THR A 315 3.73 -3.04 22.68
C THR A 315 4.84 -3.70 21.86
N LEU A 316 5.91 -4.13 22.52
CA LEU A 316 7.02 -4.85 21.83
C LEU A 316 6.53 -6.14 21.14
N ALA A 317 5.56 -6.84 21.74
CA ALA A 317 4.97 -8.03 21.12
C ALA A 317 4.14 -7.69 19.87
N GLU A 318 3.37 -6.59 19.91
CA GLU A 318 2.64 -6.11 18.74
C GLU A 318 3.60 -5.63 17.64
N LEU A 319 4.70 -4.94 17.98
CA LEU A 319 5.73 -4.54 17.02
C LEU A 319 6.40 -5.75 16.37
N GLN A 320 6.78 -6.77 17.14
CA GLN A 320 7.29 -8.03 16.59
C GLN A 320 6.30 -8.65 15.60
N ALA A 321 5.01 -8.64 15.93
CA ALA A 321 3.97 -9.17 15.06
C ALA A 321 3.81 -8.33 13.77
N ILE A 322 3.85 -7.00 13.86
CA ILE A 322 3.77 -6.08 12.72
C ILE A 322 5.01 -6.23 11.83
N GLU A 323 6.20 -6.24 12.44
CA GLU A 323 7.45 -6.34 11.72
C GLU A 323 7.59 -7.67 10.98
N ARG A 324 7.02 -8.79 11.52
CA ARG A 324 7.21 -10.12 10.95
C ARG A 324 6.03 -11.08 11.04
N ASP A 325 5.55 -11.42 12.25
CA ASP A 325 4.74 -12.61 12.49
C ASP A 325 3.39 -12.58 11.74
N ASN A 326 2.83 -11.39 11.51
CA ASN A 326 1.60 -11.24 10.74
C ASN A 326 1.82 -11.54 9.24
N ALA A 327 2.94 -11.08 8.69
CA ALA A 327 3.31 -11.36 7.31
C ALA A 327 3.62 -12.84 7.08
N GLU A 328 4.22 -13.55 8.04
CA GLU A 328 4.45 -15.00 7.95
C GLU A 328 3.17 -15.83 7.78
N LYS A 329 2.04 -15.33 8.30
CA LYS A 329 0.74 -15.98 8.14
C LYS A 329 0.22 -15.89 6.70
N LEU A 330 0.54 -14.78 6.02
CA LEU A 330 0.18 -14.56 4.61
C LEU A 330 1.17 -15.22 3.66
N PHE A 331 2.45 -15.22 4.02
CA PHE A 331 3.57 -15.68 3.20
C PHE A 331 4.36 -16.77 3.95
N PRO A 332 3.80 -18.00 4.11
CA PRO A 332 4.38 -19.05 4.96
C PRO A 332 5.77 -19.52 4.54
N ARG A 333 6.17 -19.26 3.30
CA ARG A 333 7.53 -19.62 2.82
C ARG A 333 8.65 -18.84 3.52
N PHE A 334 8.34 -17.73 4.18
CA PHE A 334 9.29 -16.93 4.96
C PHE A 334 9.28 -17.27 6.46
N LYS A 335 8.49 -18.26 6.85
CA LYS A 335 8.45 -18.72 8.24
C LYS A 335 9.82 -19.27 8.66
N LEU A 336 10.26 -18.88 9.88
CA LEU A 336 11.52 -19.33 10.48
C LEU A 336 11.49 -20.79 10.86
#